data_c88a9943479dba129901a55e82ad8325
#
_entry.id   c88a9943479dba129901a55e82ad8325
#
_cell.length_a   1.000
_cell.length_b   1.000
_cell.length_c   1.000
_cell.angle_alpha   90.00
_cell.angle_beta   90.00
_cell.angle_gamma   90.00
#
_symmetry.space_group_name_H-M   'P 1'
#
loop_
_entity.id
_entity.type
_entity.pdbx_description
1 polymer ?
#
loop_
_entity_poly.entity_id
_entity_poly.type
_entity_poly.pdbx_seq_one_letter_code
_entity_poly.pdbx_strand_id
1 'polypeptide(L)'
;MPHLYVEYSANTESIVAIDGLLDVLYDTALASGVFPAGGIRVRAQRIDNYRIADCAPENAYIHVTALLGSGRPLDVRRRVGESLFATLRDFCSEAFDRNPLALSLTMQELHPELNFKHNNLHHYVRQRREEATD
;
A
#
# COMPACT_ATOMS: atom_id res chain seq x y z
N MET A 1 -5.53 -2.82 -11.97
CA MET A 1 -4.25 -2.14 -11.67
C MET A 1 -4.35 -1.53 -10.29
N PRO A 2 -3.81 -2.17 -9.25
CA PRO A 2 -3.89 -1.62 -7.91
C PRO A 2 -2.80 -0.57 -7.66
N HIS A 3 -3.20 0.51 -7.01
CA HIS A 3 -2.28 1.52 -6.51
C HIS A 3 -2.35 1.49 -4.98
N LEU A 4 -1.24 1.16 -4.34
CA LEU A 4 -1.11 1.27 -2.90
C LEU A 4 -0.32 2.56 -2.61
N TYR A 5 -1.01 3.54 -2.11
CA TYR A 5 -0.45 4.85 -1.83
C TYR A 5 -0.28 5.01 -0.32
N VAL A 6 0.95 5.10 0.13
CA VAL A 6 1.30 5.22 1.54
C VAL A 6 1.62 6.68 1.85
N GLU A 7 0.78 7.30 2.68
CA GLU A 7 1.00 8.66 3.15
C GLU A 7 1.42 8.59 4.62
N TYR A 8 2.48 9.34 4.97
CA TYR A 8 2.96 9.29 6.35
C TYR A 8 3.49 10.65 6.80
N SER A 9 3.32 10.95 8.09
CA SER A 9 3.92 12.14 8.67
C SER A 9 5.44 11.99 8.73
N ALA A 10 6.17 13.08 8.47
CA ALA A 10 7.63 13.05 8.36
C ALA A 10 8.32 12.42 9.57
N ASN A 11 7.77 12.63 10.78
CA ASN A 11 8.33 12.04 12.01
C ASN A 11 8.25 10.52 12.06
N THR A 12 7.45 9.89 11.20
CA THR A 12 7.37 8.43 11.12
C THR A 12 8.68 7.81 10.65
N GLU A 13 9.50 8.53 9.88
CA GLU A 13 10.75 8.01 9.33
C GLU A 13 11.74 7.57 10.41
N SER A 14 11.67 8.16 11.61
CA SER A 14 12.55 7.80 12.72
C SER A 14 12.11 6.54 13.47
N ILE A 15 10.89 6.06 13.25
CA ILE A 15 10.34 4.92 13.98
C ILE A 15 9.92 3.75 13.08
N VAL A 16 9.74 3.98 11.77
CA VAL A 16 9.35 2.95 10.79
C VAL A 16 10.25 3.03 9.57
N ALA A 17 10.76 1.89 9.13
CA ALA A 17 11.53 1.78 7.89
C ALA A 17 10.55 1.79 6.70
N ILE A 18 10.34 2.95 6.10
CA ILE A 18 9.31 3.13 5.06
C ILE A 18 9.56 2.24 3.84
N ASP A 19 10.81 2.12 3.36
CA ASP A 19 11.10 1.26 2.21
C ASP A 19 10.76 -0.21 2.51
N GLY A 20 11.05 -0.67 3.72
CA GLY A 20 10.68 -2.01 4.16
C GLY A 20 9.16 -2.21 4.19
N LEU A 21 8.42 -1.18 4.60
CA LEU A 21 6.95 -1.22 4.58
C LEU A 21 6.43 -1.38 3.15
N LEU A 22 7.01 -0.66 2.18
CA LEU A 22 6.62 -0.80 0.77
C LEU A 22 6.86 -2.21 0.26
N ASP A 23 7.98 -2.83 0.65
CA ASP A 23 8.31 -4.20 0.26
C ASP A 23 7.27 -5.20 0.75
N VAL A 24 6.91 -5.13 2.03
CA VAL A 24 5.95 -6.10 2.60
C VAL A 24 4.53 -5.86 2.08
N LEU A 25 4.15 -4.62 1.81
CA LEU A 25 2.85 -4.32 1.19
C LEU A 25 2.79 -4.85 -0.25
N TYR A 26 3.86 -4.66 -1.00
CA TYR A 26 3.98 -5.22 -2.35
C TYR A 26 3.86 -6.75 -2.32
N ASP A 27 4.61 -7.39 -1.44
CA ASP A 27 4.59 -8.86 -1.31
C ASP A 27 3.19 -9.37 -0.96
N THR A 28 2.49 -8.69 -0.05
CA THR A 28 1.12 -9.05 0.33
C THR A 28 0.16 -8.90 -0.84
N ALA A 29 0.27 -7.81 -1.60
CA ALA A 29 -0.58 -7.59 -2.77
C ALA A 29 -0.35 -8.67 -3.83
N LEU A 30 0.90 -9.00 -4.10
CA LEU A 30 1.26 -10.05 -5.06
C LEU A 30 0.76 -11.43 -4.61
N ALA A 31 0.95 -11.76 -3.33
CA ALA A 31 0.55 -13.04 -2.77
C ALA A 31 -0.96 -13.22 -2.69
N SER A 32 -1.75 -12.15 -2.77
CA SER A 32 -3.21 -12.22 -2.73
C SER A 32 -3.79 -13.01 -3.89
N GLY A 33 -3.04 -13.12 -5.01
CA GLY A 33 -3.49 -13.79 -6.22
C GLY A 33 -4.54 -13.01 -7.01
N VAL A 34 -4.91 -11.83 -6.55
CA VAL A 34 -5.98 -11.00 -7.17
C VAL A 34 -5.40 -10.06 -8.23
N PHE A 35 -4.12 -9.71 -8.12
CA PHE A 35 -3.49 -8.72 -8.99
C PHE A 35 -2.33 -9.32 -9.77
N PRO A 36 -2.28 -9.09 -11.10
CA PRO A 36 -1.07 -9.44 -11.85
C PRO A 36 0.07 -8.49 -11.47
N ALA A 37 1.30 -9.03 -11.43
CA ALA A 37 2.48 -8.26 -11.01
C ALA A 37 2.67 -6.97 -11.80
N GLY A 38 2.41 -7.01 -13.11
CA GLY A 38 2.55 -5.84 -13.97
C GLY A 38 1.59 -4.70 -13.66
N GLY A 39 0.55 -4.96 -12.86
CA GLY A 39 -0.43 -3.95 -12.47
C GLY A 39 -0.16 -3.31 -11.11
N ILE A 40 0.69 -3.92 -10.28
CA ILE A 40 0.88 -3.46 -8.90
C ILE A 40 1.79 -2.23 -8.87
N ARG A 41 1.34 -1.18 -8.17
CA ARG A 41 2.14 0.01 -7.89
C ARG A 41 2.04 0.35 -6.43
N VAL A 42 3.20 0.42 -5.76
CA VAL A 42 3.28 0.78 -4.33
C VAL A 42 4.22 1.96 -4.22
N ARG A 43 3.77 3.02 -3.56
CA ARG A 43 4.56 4.23 -3.41
C ARG A 43 4.26 4.92 -2.09
N ALA A 44 5.19 5.75 -1.63
CA ALA A 44 5.05 6.48 -0.39
C ALA A 44 5.26 7.97 -0.63
N GLN A 45 4.55 8.78 0.17
CA GLN A 45 4.74 10.22 0.19
C GLN A 45 4.89 10.68 1.63
N ARG A 46 5.98 11.41 1.89
CA ARG A 46 6.20 12.06 3.17
C ARG A 46 5.42 13.37 3.23
N ILE A 47 4.69 13.56 4.33
CA ILE A 47 3.99 14.81 4.60
C ILE A 47 4.80 15.59 5.62
N ASP A 48 5.24 16.80 5.25
CA ASP A 48 6.07 17.64 6.10
C ASP A 48 5.23 18.56 6.98
N ASN A 49 4.07 19.00 6.50
CA ASN A 49 3.18 19.91 7.21
C ASN A 49 1.92 19.18 7.63
N TYR A 50 1.76 18.95 8.92
CA TYR A 50 0.63 18.18 9.44
C TYR A 50 0.23 18.63 10.83
N ARG A 51 -1.01 18.35 11.20
CA ARG A 51 -1.55 18.53 12.55
C ARG A 51 -2.27 17.23 12.89
N ILE A 52 -1.85 16.57 13.97
CA ILE A 52 -2.36 15.24 14.35
C ILE A 52 -2.89 15.31 15.78
N ALA A 53 -4.17 14.96 15.94
CA ALA A 53 -4.86 14.88 17.23
C ALA A 53 -4.72 16.17 18.03
N ASP A 54 -4.04 16.14 19.20
CA ASP A 54 -3.80 17.30 20.05
C ASP A 54 -2.56 18.11 19.66
N CYS A 55 -1.95 17.78 18.53
CA CYS A 55 -0.75 18.43 17.99
C CYS A 55 0.52 18.19 18.81
N ALA A 56 0.55 17.19 19.69
CA ALA A 56 1.80 16.82 20.36
C ALA A 56 2.84 16.40 19.32
N PRO A 57 4.11 16.85 19.45
CA PRO A 57 5.12 16.64 18.39
C PRO A 57 5.41 15.18 18.05
N GLU A 58 5.23 14.26 19.00
CA GLU A 58 5.48 12.84 18.80
C GLU A 58 4.35 12.10 18.07
N ASN A 59 3.18 12.72 17.93
CA ASN A 59 2.06 12.10 17.22
C ASN A 59 2.43 11.85 15.76
N ALA A 60 2.19 10.64 15.30
CA ALA A 60 2.54 10.22 13.95
C ALA A 60 1.37 9.46 13.31
N TYR A 61 1.35 9.39 11.98
CA TYR A 61 0.37 8.57 11.27
C TYR A 61 0.94 7.97 10.00
N ILE A 62 0.38 6.83 9.63
CA ILE A 62 0.54 6.21 8.31
C ILE A 62 -0.85 5.87 7.81
N HIS A 63 -1.20 6.35 6.63
CA HIS A 63 -2.45 6.02 5.96
C HIS A 63 -2.17 5.40 4.61
N VAL A 64 -2.76 4.22 4.36
CA VAL A 64 -2.64 3.54 3.06
C VAL A 64 -3.96 3.68 2.32
N THR A 65 -3.89 4.16 1.09
CA THR A 65 -5.03 4.18 0.18
C THR A 65 -4.80 3.12 -0.90
N ALA A 66 -5.72 2.16 -0.98
CA ALA A 66 -5.67 1.12 -2.00
C ALA A 66 -6.71 1.44 -3.07
N LEU A 67 -6.24 1.87 -4.25
CA LEU A 67 -7.10 2.15 -5.40
C LEU A 67 -7.13 0.92 -6.29
N LEU A 68 -8.32 0.37 -6.51
CA LEU A 68 -8.51 -0.86 -7.27
C LEU A 68 -9.38 -0.62 -8.49
N GLY A 69 -9.18 -1.44 -9.54
CA GLY A 69 -10.15 -1.51 -10.63
C GLY A 69 -11.48 -2.04 -10.12
N SER A 70 -12.57 -1.60 -10.75
CA SER A 70 -13.93 -2.02 -10.38
C SER A 70 -14.22 -3.45 -10.79
N GLY A 71 -15.27 -4.02 -10.19
CA GLY A 71 -15.85 -5.30 -10.62
C GLY A 71 -15.57 -6.49 -9.73
N ARG A 72 -14.70 -6.38 -8.73
CA ARG A 72 -14.47 -7.47 -7.78
C ARG A 72 -15.57 -7.50 -6.73
N PRO A 73 -16.04 -8.71 -6.30
CA PRO A 73 -17.02 -8.81 -5.21
C PRO A 73 -16.50 -8.18 -3.91
N LEU A 74 -17.41 -7.73 -3.06
CA LEU A 74 -17.07 -7.09 -1.79
C LEU A 74 -16.25 -8.01 -0.88
N ASP A 75 -16.59 -9.30 -0.82
CA ASP A 75 -15.86 -10.26 0.01
C ASP A 75 -14.40 -10.42 -0.42
N VAL A 76 -14.12 -10.40 -1.73
CA VAL A 76 -12.75 -10.44 -2.26
C VAL A 76 -12.01 -9.17 -1.86
N ARG A 77 -12.64 -8.00 -2.06
CA ARG A 77 -12.04 -6.71 -1.70
C ARG A 77 -11.74 -6.63 -0.20
N ARG A 78 -12.69 -7.08 0.63
CA ARG A 78 -12.51 -7.10 2.09
C ARG A 78 -11.34 -7.98 2.48
N ARG A 79 -11.23 -9.18 1.92
CA ARG A 79 -10.14 -10.10 2.20
C ARG A 79 -8.78 -9.49 1.88
N VAL A 80 -8.67 -8.85 0.71
CA VAL A 80 -7.43 -8.16 0.32
C VAL A 80 -7.12 -7.01 1.28
N GLY A 81 -8.12 -6.20 1.60
CA GLY A 81 -7.96 -5.08 2.54
C GLY A 81 -7.53 -5.53 3.92
N GLU A 82 -8.14 -6.59 4.44
CA GLU A 82 -7.77 -7.17 5.73
C GLU A 82 -6.33 -7.67 5.73
N SER A 83 -5.90 -8.33 4.66
CA SER A 83 -4.52 -8.80 4.53
C SER A 83 -3.53 -7.65 4.47
N LEU A 84 -3.82 -6.62 3.69
CA LEU A 84 -2.95 -5.44 3.60
C LEU A 84 -2.87 -4.71 4.94
N PHE A 85 -4.01 -4.56 5.63
CA PHE A 85 -4.02 -3.89 6.92
C PHE A 85 -3.28 -4.70 7.99
N ALA A 86 -3.42 -6.02 7.99
CA ALA A 86 -2.67 -6.90 8.88
C ALA A 86 -1.17 -6.75 8.65
N THR A 87 -0.73 -6.70 7.40
CA THR A 87 0.68 -6.47 7.04
C THR A 87 1.17 -5.13 7.59
N LEU A 88 0.39 -4.06 7.42
CA LEU A 88 0.72 -2.74 7.95
C LEU A 88 0.88 -2.78 9.48
N ARG A 89 -0.08 -3.36 10.17
CA ARG A 89 -0.06 -3.48 11.63
C ARG A 89 1.14 -4.29 12.12
N ASP A 90 1.39 -5.42 11.50
CA ASP A 90 2.47 -6.33 11.92
C ASP A 90 3.83 -5.66 11.72
N PHE A 91 4.02 -5.03 10.57
CA PHE A 91 5.29 -4.33 10.28
C PHE A 91 5.55 -3.18 11.25
N CYS A 92 4.50 -2.48 11.65
CA CYS A 92 4.60 -1.31 12.53
C CYS A 92 4.39 -1.65 14.01
N SER A 93 4.30 -2.93 14.39
CA SER A 93 3.90 -3.32 15.74
C SER A 93 4.83 -2.76 16.82
N GLU A 94 6.14 -2.82 16.63
CA GLU A 94 7.10 -2.29 17.61
C GLU A 94 6.98 -0.77 17.72
N ALA A 95 6.89 -0.07 16.60
CA ALA A 95 6.72 1.38 16.59
C ALA A 95 5.41 1.79 17.30
N PHE A 96 4.35 1.04 17.04
CA PHE A 96 3.04 1.26 17.65
C PHE A 96 3.07 1.09 19.16
N ASP A 97 3.80 0.08 19.64
CA ASP A 97 3.89 -0.20 21.08
C ASP A 97 4.67 0.88 21.85
N ARG A 98 5.54 1.61 21.16
CA ARG A 98 6.46 2.57 21.79
C ARG A 98 6.14 4.03 21.50
N ASN A 99 5.23 4.31 20.57
CA ASN A 99 4.98 5.68 20.10
C ASN A 99 3.49 5.92 19.87
N PRO A 100 3.03 7.17 19.97
CA PRO A 100 1.67 7.53 19.54
C PRO A 100 1.62 7.51 18.00
N LEU A 101 1.04 6.44 17.46
CA LEU A 101 1.02 6.17 16.02
C LEU A 101 -0.38 5.73 15.59
N ALA A 102 -0.95 6.41 14.60
CA ALA A 102 -2.22 6.02 13.98
C ALA A 102 -1.95 5.31 12.66
N LEU A 103 -2.53 4.13 12.52
CA LEU A 103 -2.46 3.35 11.28
C LEU A 103 -3.87 3.22 10.71
N SER A 104 -4.01 3.45 9.42
CA SER A 104 -5.30 3.31 8.74
C SER A 104 -5.13 2.88 7.30
N LEU A 105 -6.17 2.25 6.75
CA LEU A 105 -6.20 1.84 5.36
C LEU A 105 -7.62 2.02 4.81
N THR A 106 -7.73 2.61 3.64
CA THR A 106 -8.99 2.78 2.93
C THR A 106 -8.86 2.18 1.54
N MET A 107 -9.89 1.46 1.11
CA MET A 107 -9.95 0.91 -0.25
C MET A 107 -10.98 1.70 -1.06
N GLN A 108 -10.63 2.02 -2.30
CA GLN A 108 -11.50 2.73 -3.23
C GLN A 108 -11.46 2.03 -4.59
N GLU A 109 -12.61 1.97 -5.25
CA GLU A 109 -12.68 1.47 -6.62
C GLU A 109 -12.56 2.63 -7.61
N LEU A 110 -11.79 2.42 -8.68
CA LEU A 110 -11.69 3.35 -9.79
C LEU A 110 -12.93 3.21 -10.66
N HIS A 111 -13.49 4.35 -11.09
CA HIS A 111 -14.65 4.34 -11.98
C HIS A 111 -14.25 3.70 -13.31
N PRO A 112 -14.99 2.69 -13.80
CA PRO A 112 -14.57 1.92 -14.99
C PRO A 112 -14.49 2.77 -16.26
N GLU A 113 -15.29 3.81 -16.38
CA GLU A 113 -15.30 4.68 -17.55
C GLU A 113 -14.33 5.86 -17.45
N LEU A 114 -13.78 6.12 -16.26
CA LEU A 114 -12.92 7.28 -16.00
C LEU A 114 -11.49 6.90 -15.62
N ASN A 115 -11.11 5.65 -15.85
CA ASN A 115 -9.76 5.16 -15.61
C ASN A 115 -9.10 4.83 -16.95
N PHE A 116 -8.15 5.65 -17.34
CA PHE A 116 -7.45 5.53 -18.62
C PHE A 116 -6.05 5.01 -18.37
N LYS A 117 -5.63 3.99 -19.12
CA LYS A 117 -4.30 3.39 -18.95
C LYS A 117 -3.72 2.95 -20.27
N HIS A 118 -2.42 3.08 -20.38
CA HIS A 118 -1.64 2.62 -21.52
C HIS A 118 -0.34 2.05 -20.96
N ASN A 119 -0.18 0.72 -21.00
CA ASN A 119 0.76 0.02 -20.15
C ASN A 119 1.31 -1.22 -20.86
N ASN A 120 2.62 -1.31 -20.96
CA ASN A 120 3.30 -2.46 -21.52
C ASN A 120 4.07 -3.29 -20.47
N LEU A 121 3.90 -3.01 -19.19
CA LEU A 121 4.66 -3.67 -18.12
C LEU A 121 4.35 -5.17 -18.03
N HIS A 122 3.10 -5.58 -18.30
CA HIS A 122 2.73 -7.00 -18.28
C HIS A 122 3.58 -7.80 -19.29
N HIS A 123 3.82 -7.23 -20.46
CA HIS A 123 4.67 -7.85 -21.49
C HIS A 123 6.09 -8.02 -20.97
N TYR A 124 6.68 -6.97 -20.42
CA TYR A 124 8.05 -7.01 -19.92
C TYR A 124 8.22 -7.92 -18.71
N VAL A 125 7.23 -7.95 -17.82
CA VAL A 125 7.26 -8.88 -16.66
C VAL A 125 7.27 -10.32 -17.14
N ARG A 126 6.41 -10.69 -18.12
CA ARG A 126 6.40 -12.04 -18.68
C ARG A 126 7.74 -12.37 -19.34
N GLN A 127 8.27 -11.46 -20.13
CA GLN A 127 9.55 -11.65 -20.82
C GLN A 127 10.69 -11.92 -19.82
N ARG A 128 10.78 -11.14 -18.76
CA ARG A 128 11.80 -11.31 -17.72
C ARG A 128 11.67 -12.63 -16.98
N ARG A 129 10.44 -13.10 -16.73
CA ARG A 129 10.19 -14.40 -16.11
C ARG A 129 10.60 -15.54 -17.02
N GLU A 130 10.33 -15.45 -18.31
CA GLU A 130 10.75 -16.44 -19.29
C GLU A 130 12.27 -16.51 -19.39
N GLU A 131 12.94 -15.36 -19.44
CA GLU A 131 14.40 -15.28 -19.43
C GLU A 131 15.01 -15.86 -18.15
N ALA A 132 14.36 -15.66 -17.00
CA ALA A 132 14.85 -16.15 -15.71
C ALA A 132 14.73 -17.69 -15.60
N THR A 133 13.87 -18.34 -16.38
CA THR A 133 13.70 -19.80 -16.38
C THR A 133 14.60 -20.52 -17.38
N ASP A 134 15.22 -19.79 -18.28
CA ASP A 134 16.19 -20.30 -19.23
C ASP A 134 17.59 -20.32 -18.60
#